data_87efda7c918f82b929d3867d340c5560
#
_entry.id   87efda7c918f82b929d3867d340c5560
#
_cell.length_a   1.000
_cell.length_b   1.000
_cell.length_c   1.000
_cell.angle_alpha   90.00
_cell.angle_beta   90.00
_cell.angle_gamma   90.00
#
_symmetry.space_group_name_H-M   'P 1'
#
loop_
_entity.id
_entity.type
_entity.pdbx_description
1 polymer ?
#
loop_
_entity_poly.entity_id
_entity_poly.type
_entity_poly.pdbx_seq_one_letter_code
_entity_poly.pdbx_strand_id
1 'polypeptide(L)'
;YEILIGLVGSEMCIRDRMHTWFECRIRYEKVMENGMQKKVTESYLVDALSFTEAEARIIEEMTPFISGEFTVSDIKRVNYSELFPSDDEADDIWFKCKLSFITLDEKSGAEKRTSTYVLVQASDLGRAKKNLDAGMKGTMAEYQVSSVTEMAIMDVYPYTAPEEKSEFKDEKAN
;
A
#
# COMPACT_ATOMS: atom_id res chain seq x y z
N TYR A 1 -23.85 -25.38 10.08
CA TYR A 1 -23.96 -23.98 10.50
C TYR A 1 -22.63 -23.42 11.03
N GLU A 2 -21.93 -24.15 11.86
CA GLU A 2 -20.59 -23.78 12.34
C GLU A 2 -19.55 -23.73 11.22
N ILE A 3 -19.71 -24.55 10.18
CA ILE A 3 -18.84 -24.57 8.99
C ILE A 3 -18.97 -23.25 8.20
N LEU A 4 -20.15 -22.68 8.08
CA LEU A 4 -20.38 -21.40 7.40
C LEU A 4 -19.76 -20.21 8.17
N ILE A 5 -19.83 -20.22 9.49
CA ILE A 5 -19.21 -19.22 10.35
C ILE A 5 -17.68 -19.35 10.29
N GLY A 6 -17.15 -20.56 10.24
CA GLY A 6 -15.73 -20.83 10.07
C GLY A 6 -15.19 -20.36 8.73
N LEU A 7 -15.96 -20.51 7.64
CA LEU A 7 -15.59 -20.01 6.31
C LEU A 7 -15.55 -18.47 6.24
N VAL A 8 -16.53 -17.79 6.80
CA VAL A 8 -16.59 -16.32 6.87
C VAL A 8 -15.45 -15.78 7.73
N GLY A 9 -15.20 -16.38 8.89
CA GLY A 9 -14.06 -16.03 9.74
C GLY A 9 -12.71 -16.32 9.08
N SER A 10 -12.63 -17.38 8.27
CA SER A 10 -11.43 -17.75 7.51
C SER A 10 -11.13 -16.73 6.39
N GLU A 11 -12.13 -16.26 5.66
CA GLU A 11 -11.96 -15.21 4.65
C GLU A 11 -11.51 -13.87 5.27
N MET A 12 -12.09 -13.46 6.37
CA MET A 12 -11.66 -12.25 7.10
C MET A 12 -10.24 -12.39 7.64
N CYS A 13 -9.86 -13.56 8.17
CA CYS A 13 -8.50 -13.83 8.62
C CYS A 13 -7.49 -13.86 7.46
N ILE A 14 -7.88 -14.29 6.27
CA ILE A 14 -7.03 -14.27 5.08
C ILE A 14 -6.79 -12.83 4.61
N ARG A 15 -7.81 -11.99 4.58
CA ARG A 15 -7.68 -10.56 4.25
C ARG A 15 -6.83 -9.80 5.27
N ASP A 16 -6.96 -10.08 6.55
CA ASP A 16 -6.17 -9.45 7.60
C ASP A 16 -4.69 -9.87 7.58
N ARG A 17 -4.40 -11.08 7.10
CA ARG A 17 -3.05 -11.66 7.09
C ARG A 17 -2.32 -11.49 5.78
N MET A 18 -3.04 -11.46 4.66
CA MET A 18 -2.46 -11.48 3.32
C MET A 18 -3.03 -10.34 2.49
N HIS A 19 -2.43 -9.17 2.63
CA HIS A 19 -2.74 -8.06 1.75
C HIS A 19 -2.17 -8.33 0.37
N THR A 20 -3.00 -8.22 -0.65
CA THR A 20 -2.57 -8.22 -2.04
C THR A 20 -2.67 -6.80 -2.58
N TRP A 21 -1.52 -6.22 -2.88
CA TRP A 21 -1.43 -4.84 -3.30
C TRP A 21 -1.37 -4.73 -4.81
N PHE A 22 -2.13 -3.79 -5.35
CA PHE A 22 -2.13 -3.43 -6.76
C PHE A 22 -1.76 -1.96 -6.92
N GLU A 23 -0.78 -1.70 -7.78
CA GLU A 23 -0.45 -0.35 -8.21
C GLU A 23 -1.34 0.01 -9.39
N CYS A 24 -2.20 1.01 -9.21
CA CYS A 24 -3.13 1.48 -10.21
C CYS A 24 -2.66 2.84 -10.73
N ARG A 25 -2.51 2.96 -12.03
CA ARG A 25 -2.16 4.23 -12.69
C ARG A 25 -3.41 4.89 -13.24
N ILE A 26 -3.67 6.09 -12.78
CA ILE A 26 -4.81 6.90 -13.18
C ILE A 26 -4.31 8.03 -14.08
N ARG A 27 -4.94 8.16 -15.25
CA ARG A 27 -4.66 9.24 -16.21
C ARG A 27 -5.87 10.16 -16.30
N TYR A 28 -5.65 11.45 -16.11
CA TYR A 28 -6.68 12.47 -16.21
C TYR A 28 -6.08 13.81 -16.60
N GLU A 29 -6.95 14.79 -16.90
CA GLU A 29 -6.54 16.16 -17.18
C GLU A 29 -6.68 17.02 -15.93
N LYS A 30 -5.56 17.60 -15.51
CA LYS A 30 -5.49 18.49 -14.36
C LYS A 30 -5.42 19.94 -14.84
N VAL A 31 -6.25 20.78 -14.23
CA VAL A 31 -6.17 22.21 -14.46
C VAL A 31 -5.05 22.79 -13.61
N MET A 32 -4.07 23.38 -14.26
CA MET A 32 -2.92 24.02 -13.62
C MET A 32 -3.27 25.43 -13.13
N GLU A 33 -2.43 26.01 -12.28
CA GLU A 33 -2.62 27.37 -11.73
C GLU A 33 -2.75 28.45 -12.81
N ASN A 34 -2.13 28.25 -13.97
CA ASN A 34 -2.23 29.15 -15.13
C ASN A 34 -3.49 28.95 -15.98
N GLY A 35 -4.43 28.07 -15.57
CA GLY A 35 -5.63 27.74 -16.29
C GLY A 35 -5.45 26.74 -17.43
N MET A 36 -4.23 26.30 -17.73
CA MET A 36 -3.97 25.30 -18.75
C MET A 36 -4.28 23.89 -18.23
N GLN A 37 -4.84 23.06 -19.13
CA GLN A 37 -5.07 21.65 -18.83
C GLN A 37 -3.84 20.82 -19.20
N LYS A 38 -3.40 19.99 -18.29
CA LYS A 38 -2.28 19.07 -18.49
C LYS A 38 -2.71 17.63 -18.18
N LYS A 39 -2.37 16.71 -19.08
CA LYS A 39 -2.54 15.29 -18.84
C LYS A 39 -1.51 14.82 -17.81
N VAL A 40 -1.98 14.24 -16.73
CA VAL A 40 -1.14 13.70 -15.67
C VAL A 40 -1.45 12.21 -15.47
N THR A 41 -0.44 11.48 -15.04
CA THR A 41 -0.58 10.09 -14.66
C THR A 41 -0.10 9.96 -13.22
N GLU A 42 -0.97 9.49 -12.35
CA GLU A 42 -0.68 9.31 -10.94
C GLU A 42 -0.87 7.86 -10.55
N SER A 43 -0.01 7.38 -9.65
CA SER A 43 -0.04 6.00 -9.16
C SER A 43 -0.61 5.94 -7.76
N TYR A 44 -1.47 4.97 -7.53
CA TYR A 44 -2.12 4.69 -6.25
C TYR A 44 -1.95 3.22 -5.91
N LEU A 45 -1.92 2.91 -4.65
CA LEU A 45 -1.82 1.55 -4.15
C LEU A 45 -3.15 1.13 -3.54
N VAL A 46 -3.70 0.01 -3.99
CA VAL A 46 -5.00 -0.50 -3.56
C VAL A 46 -4.86 -1.94 -3.09
N ASP A 47 -5.42 -2.24 -1.93
CA ASP A 47 -5.58 -3.60 -1.44
C ASP A 47 -6.82 -4.24 -2.06
N ALA A 48 -6.63 -5.31 -2.81
CA ALA A 48 -7.71 -6.02 -3.49
C ALA A 48 -7.38 -7.51 -3.66
N LEU A 49 -8.39 -8.32 -3.92
CA LEU A 49 -8.20 -9.76 -4.14
C LEU A 49 -7.96 -10.09 -5.62
N SER A 50 -8.34 -9.20 -6.52
CA SER A 50 -8.22 -9.41 -7.97
C SER A 50 -8.01 -8.09 -8.70
N PHE A 51 -7.59 -8.16 -9.97
CA PHE A 51 -7.47 -6.98 -10.83
C PHE A 51 -8.82 -6.27 -11.01
N THR A 52 -9.90 -7.03 -11.16
CA THR A 52 -11.26 -6.48 -11.30
C THR A 52 -11.69 -5.70 -10.05
N GLU A 53 -11.43 -6.25 -8.88
CA GLU A 53 -11.70 -5.56 -7.60
C GLU A 53 -10.84 -4.31 -7.44
N ALA A 54 -9.55 -4.39 -7.79
CA ALA A 54 -8.65 -3.25 -7.75
C ALA A 54 -9.12 -2.10 -8.64
N GLU A 55 -9.54 -2.40 -9.87
CA GLU A 55 -10.10 -1.42 -10.80
C GLU A 55 -11.37 -0.77 -10.24
N ALA A 56 -12.30 -1.56 -9.76
CA ALA A 56 -13.55 -1.06 -9.18
C ALA A 56 -13.29 -0.16 -7.97
N ARG A 57 -12.39 -0.55 -7.09
CA ARG A 57 -12.04 0.22 -5.90
C ARG A 57 -11.35 1.53 -6.23
N ILE A 58 -10.38 1.53 -7.14
CA ILE A 58 -9.69 2.77 -7.49
C ILE A 58 -10.62 3.77 -8.18
N ILE A 59 -11.55 3.31 -8.99
CA ILE A 59 -12.57 4.16 -9.61
C ILE A 59 -13.47 4.77 -8.52
N GLU A 60 -13.92 3.98 -7.56
CA GLU A 60 -14.73 4.46 -6.44
C GLU A 60 -13.98 5.52 -5.60
N GLU A 61 -12.71 5.29 -5.30
CA GLU A 61 -11.89 6.22 -4.52
C GLU A 61 -11.57 7.52 -5.27
N MET A 62 -11.36 7.44 -6.59
CA MET A 62 -10.97 8.61 -7.40
C MET A 62 -12.15 9.48 -7.82
N THR A 63 -13.33 8.93 -7.94
CA THR A 63 -14.54 9.66 -8.40
C THR A 63 -14.80 10.95 -7.59
N PRO A 64 -14.69 10.98 -6.26
CA PRO A 64 -14.87 12.21 -5.49
C PRO A 64 -13.78 13.26 -5.68
N PHE A 65 -12.57 12.86 -6.07
CA PHE A 65 -11.40 13.74 -6.13
C PHE A 65 -11.16 14.32 -7.53
N ILE A 66 -11.59 13.63 -8.57
CA ILE A 66 -11.37 14.04 -9.96
C ILE A 66 -12.68 14.55 -10.54
N SER A 67 -12.73 15.85 -10.83
CA SER A 67 -13.84 16.44 -11.58
C SER A 67 -13.56 16.31 -13.07
N GLY A 68 -14.29 15.43 -13.72
CA GLY A 68 -14.13 15.14 -15.15
C GLY A 68 -13.81 13.68 -15.40
N GLU A 69 -13.44 13.38 -16.63
CA GLU A 69 -13.13 12.02 -17.03
C GLU A 69 -11.72 11.62 -16.64
N PHE A 70 -11.59 10.41 -16.16
CA PHE A 70 -10.30 9.77 -15.91
C PHE A 70 -10.32 8.32 -16.38
N THR A 71 -9.15 7.77 -16.67
CA THR A 71 -9.01 6.38 -17.09
C THR A 71 -8.00 5.67 -16.20
N VAL A 72 -8.28 4.40 -15.92
CA VAL A 72 -7.32 3.50 -15.33
C VAL A 72 -6.41 2.99 -16.43
N SER A 73 -5.20 3.55 -16.55
CA SER A 73 -4.30 3.24 -17.67
C SER A 73 -3.55 1.94 -17.48
N ASP A 74 -3.28 1.56 -16.25
CA ASP A 74 -2.55 0.33 -15.92
C ASP A 74 -2.87 -0.13 -14.50
N ILE A 75 -2.87 -1.45 -14.31
CA ILE A 75 -2.98 -2.08 -12.99
C ILE A 75 -1.92 -3.17 -12.91
N LYS A 76 -1.06 -3.07 -11.92
CA LYS A 76 0.04 -3.99 -11.72
C LYS A 76 0.00 -4.58 -10.31
N ARG A 77 0.09 -5.88 -10.21
CA ARG A 77 0.25 -6.55 -8.92
C ARG A 77 1.66 -6.32 -8.38
N VAL A 78 1.76 -5.89 -7.12
CA VAL A 78 3.03 -5.63 -6.44
C VAL A 78 3.13 -6.44 -5.16
N ASN A 79 4.33 -6.86 -4.82
CA ASN A 79 4.58 -7.70 -3.65
C ASN A 79 5.26 -6.87 -2.56
N TYR A 80 4.45 -6.22 -1.75
CA TYR A 80 4.90 -5.61 -0.50
C TYR A 80 4.44 -6.49 0.66
N SER A 81 5.39 -6.89 1.51
CA SER A 81 5.07 -7.72 2.66
C SER A 81 4.37 -6.92 3.75
N GLU A 82 4.71 -5.65 3.87
CA GLU A 82 4.15 -4.77 4.89
C GLU A 82 4.22 -3.31 4.47
N LEU A 83 3.32 -2.50 5.01
CA LEU A 83 3.30 -1.06 4.84
C LEU A 83 3.36 -0.40 6.21
N PHE A 84 4.23 0.61 6.34
CA PHE A 84 4.36 1.41 7.55
C PHE A 84 3.93 2.85 7.26
N PRO A 85 2.63 3.16 7.43
CA PRO A 85 2.16 4.52 7.31
C PRO A 85 2.65 5.38 8.48
N SER A 86 2.77 6.67 8.28
CA SER A 86 3.12 7.65 9.31
C SER A 86 1.90 8.46 9.71
N ASP A 87 1.82 8.79 10.99
CA ASP A 87 0.78 9.69 11.54
C ASP A 87 1.16 11.16 11.38
N ASP A 88 2.38 11.47 10.97
CA ASP A 88 2.86 12.82 10.77
C ASP A 88 2.47 13.34 9.37
N GLU A 89 1.79 14.46 9.30
CA GLU A 89 1.37 15.08 8.04
C GLU A 89 2.55 15.51 7.15
N ALA A 90 3.72 15.74 7.72
CA ALA A 90 4.93 16.04 6.98
C ALA A 90 5.49 14.82 6.22
N ASP A 91 5.13 13.62 6.64
CA ASP A 91 5.54 12.38 6.00
C ASP A 91 4.56 12.04 4.86
N ASP A 92 4.79 12.60 3.70
CA ASP A 92 3.91 12.51 2.52
C ASP A 92 4.48 11.68 1.36
N ILE A 93 5.70 11.18 1.51
CA ILE A 93 6.41 10.42 0.47
C ILE A 93 6.50 8.96 0.87
N TRP A 94 6.24 8.07 -0.11
CA TRP A 94 6.39 6.63 0.09
C TRP A 94 7.75 6.16 -0.41
N PHE A 95 8.43 5.38 0.43
CA PHE A 95 9.73 4.78 0.12
C PHE A 95 9.61 3.26 0.10
N LYS A 96 10.14 2.67 -0.97
CA LYS A 96 10.26 1.22 -1.09
C LYS A 96 11.59 0.78 -0.50
N CYS A 97 11.52 -0.02 0.54
CA CYS A 97 12.68 -0.56 1.21
C CYS A 97 12.85 -2.04 0.87
N LYS A 98 14.01 -2.40 0.36
CA LYS A 98 14.39 -3.78 0.14
C LYS A 98 15.11 -4.30 1.38
N LEU A 99 14.55 -5.31 2.00
CA LEU A 99 15.13 -5.98 3.17
C LEU A 99 15.68 -7.34 2.78
N SER A 100 16.87 -7.65 3.23
CA SER A 100 17.47 -8.98 3.10
C SER A 100 17.48 -9.67 4.46
N PHE A 101 16.73 -10.76 4.57
CA PHE A 101 16.73 -11.62 5.76
C PHE A 101 17.77 -12.71 5.61
N ILE A 102 18.55 -12.90 6.66
CA ILE A 102 19.59 -13.93 6.72
C ILE A 102 19.09 -15.05 7.63
N THR A 103 18.91 -16.23 7.05
CA THR A 103 18.53 -17.43 7.78
C THR A 103 19.59 -18.51 7.61
N LEU A 104 19.80 -19.31 8.63
CA LEU A 104 20.68 -20.48 8.56
C LEU A 104 19.87 -21.73 8.22
N ASP A 105 20.32 -22.47 7.21
CA ASP A 105 19.77 -23.78 6.93
C ASP A 105 20.28 -24.78 7.99
N GLU A 106 19.39 -25.34 8.78
CA GLU A 106 19.71 -26.30 9.86
C GLU A 106 20.39 -27.56 9.35
N LYS A 107 20.15 -27.96 8.10
CA LYS A 107 20.72 -29.18 7.52
C LYS A 107 22.12 -28.99 6.95
N SER A 108 22.39 -27.87 6.29
CA SER A 108 23.67 -27.63 5.60
C SER A 108 24.54 -26.61 6.32
N GLY A 109 23.99 -25.85 7.29
CA GLY A 109 24.69 -24.73 7.95
C GLY A 109 24.94 -23.54 7.02
N ALA A 110 24.42 -23.57 5.80
CA ALA A 110 24.58 -22.49 4.82
C ALA A 110 23.67 -21.31 5.15
N GLU A 111 24.17 -20.11 4.90
CA GLU A 111 23.35 -18.90 4.99
C GLU A 111 22.43 -18.80 3.79
N LYS A 112 21.13 -18.64 4.04
CA LYS A 112 20.12 -18.36 3.03
C LYS A 112 19.65 -16.92 3.17
N ARG A 113 19.72 -16.18 2.08
CA ARG A 113 19.22 -14.79 2.02
C ARG A 113 17.90 -14.74 1.28
N THR A 114 16.90 -14.13 1.92
CA THR A 114 15.58 -13.90 1.34
C THR A 114 15.32 -12.41 1.27
N SER A 115 14.97 -11.92 0.09
CA SER A 115 14.65 -10.50 -0.11
C SER A 115 13.15 -10.26 0.03
N THR A 116 12.81 -9.18 0.71
CA THR A 116 11.44 -8.74 0.94
C THR A 116 11.35 -7.24 0.73
N TYR A 117 10.21 -6.76 0.28
CA TYR A 117 9.95 -5.35 0.06
C TYR A 117 8.89 -4.85 1.03
N VAL A 118 9.16 -3.70 1.64
CA VAL A 118 8.20 -2.97 2.48
C VAL A 118 8.09 -1.54 2.00
N LEU A 119 6.93 -0.91 2.21
CA LEU A 119 6.71 0.51 1.97
C LEU A 119 6.69 1.26 3.29
N VAL A 120 7.39 2.37 3.32
CA VAL A 120 7.46 3.25 4.48
C VAL A 120 7.09 4.66 4.06
N GLN A 121 6.23 5.31 4.81
CA GLN A 121 5.88 6.70 4.61
C GLN A 121 6.82 7.59 5.41
N ALA A 122 7.42 8.57 4.77
CA ALA A 122 8.36 9.48 5.39
C ALA A 122 8.47 10.81 4.61
N SER A 123 9.12 11.80 5.20
CA SER A 123 9.37 13.10 4.55
C SER A 123 10.68 13.11 3.74
N ASP A 124 11.65 12.30 4.12
CA ASP A 124 12.96 12.15 3.47
C ASP A 124 13.54 10.75 3.70
N LEU A 125 14.68 10.47 3.06
CA LEU A 125 15.38 9.19 3.18
C LEU A 125 15.82 8.85 4.61
N GLY A 126 16.31 9.83 5.35
CA GLY A 126 16.76 9.64 6.73
C GLY A 126 15.60 9.27 7.64
N ARG A 127 14.47 9.93 7.48
CA ARG A 127 13.26 9.62 8.22
C ARG A 127 12.64 8.29 7.80
N ALA A 128 12.74 7.95 6.51
CA ALA A 128 12.31 6.65 6.00
C ALA A 128 13.02 5.51 6.72
N LYS A 129 14.33 5.62 6.91
CA LYS A 129 15.10 4.63 7.65
C LYS A 129 14.69 4.55 9.12
N LYS A 130 14.47 5.68 9.77
CA LYS A 130 13.98 5.71 11.17
C LYS A 130 12.60 5.08 11.32
N ASN A 131 11.69 5.41 10.41
CA ASN A 131 10.34 4.86 10.41
C ASN A 131 10.35 3.36 10.12
N LEU A 132 11.23 2.91 9.24
CA LEU A 132 11.45 1.50 8.96
C LEU A 132 11.93 0.75 10.20
N ASP A 133 12.95 1.24 10.85
CA ASP A 133 13.51 0.62 12.06
C ASP A 133 12.47 0.58 13.19
N ALA A 134 11.66 1.63 13.33
CA ALA A 134 10.56 1.66 14.28
C ALA A 134 9.47 0.64 13.96
N GLY A 135 9.10 0.50 12.68
CA GLY A 135 8.10 -0.48 12.23
C GLY A 135 8.58 -1.92 12.35
N MET A 136 9.87 -2.16 12.12
CA MET A 136 10.50 -3.48 12.25
C MET A 136 10.89 -3.83 13.69
N LYS A 137 10.68 -2.95 14.62
CA LYS A 137 10.97 -3.17 16.04
C LYS A 137 10.14 -4.34 16.59
N GLY A 138 10.79 -5.29 17.23
CA GLY A 138 10.16 -6.52 17.69
C GLY A 138 10.29 -7.69 16.72
N THR A 139 10.82 -7.49 15.52
CA THR A 139 11.13 -8.58 14.60
C THR A 139 12.33 -9.36 15.13
N MET A 140 12.14 -10.67 15.31
CA MET A 140 13.17 -11.57 15.84
C MET A 140 14.25 -11.95 14.81
N ALA A 141 13.98 -11.79 13.54
CA ALA A 141 14.90 -12.14 12.45
C ALA A 141 15.92 -11.02 12.19
N GLU A 142 17.15 -11.41 11.91
CA GLU A 142 18.17 -10.46 11.44
C GLU A 142 17.87 -10.04 10.01
N TYR A 143 17.90 -8.75 9.76
CA TYR A 143 17.69 -8.19 8.42
C TYR A 143 18.71 -7.07 8.11
N GLN A 144 18.97 -6.90 6.84
CA GLN A 144 19.78 -5.79 6.33
C GLN A 144 18.95 -4.98 5.35
N VAL A 145 19.03 -3.67 5.43
CA VAL A 145 18.41 -2.77 4.47
C VAL A 145 19.34 -2.67 3.25
N SER A 146 18.92 -3.29 2.15
CA SER A 146 19.70 -3.31 0.91
C SER A 146 19.51 -2.03 0.09
N SER A 147 18.31 -1.49 0.06
CA SER A 147 18.00 -0.25 -0.66
C SER A 147 16.78 0.45 -0.10
N VAL A 148 16.75 1.77 -0.28
CA VAL A 148 15.60 2.62 0.00
C VAL A 148 15.39 3.50 -1.22
N THR A 149 14.23 3.37 -1.86
CA THR A 149 13.93 4.07 -3.11
C THR A 149 12.65 4.86 -2.97
N GLU A 150 12.68 6.12 -3.34
CA GLU A 150 11.48 6.96 -3.40
C GLU A 150 10.52 6.45 -4.48
N MET A 151 9.25 6.34 -4.14
CA MET A 151 8.20 5.89 -5.04
C MET A 151 7.20 7.01 -5.31
N ALA A 152 6.78 7.14 -6.56
CA ALA A 152 5.78 8.12 -6.97
C ALA A 152 4.35 7.60 -6.71
N ILE A 153 4.08 7.19 -5.48
CA ILE A 153 2.75 6.76 -5.04
C ILE A 153 2.07 7.94 -4.35
N MET A 154 0.92 8.33 -4.86
CA MET A 154 0.16 9.48 -4.34
C MET A 154 -0.57 9.15 -3.05
N ASP A 155 -1.18 7.97 -3.00
CA ASP A 155 -1.90 7.51 -1.82
C ASP A 155 -2.05 5.99 -1.79
N VAL A 156 -2.40 5.47 -0.63
CA VAL A 156 -2.58 4.05 -0.38
C VAL A 156 -3.98 3.82 0.21
N TYR A 157 -4.72 2.90 -0.39
CA TYR A 157 -6.07 2.54 0.01
C TYR A 157 -6.09 1.10 0.54
N PRO A 158 -5.92 0.90 1.85
CA PRO A 158 -6.06 -0.42 2.46
C PRO A 158 -7.53 -0.87 2.42
N TYR A 159 -7.73 -2.17 2.52
CA TYR A 159 -9.08 -2.70 2.64
C TYR A 159 -9.69 -2.27 3.97
N THR A 160 -10.87 -1.66 3.88
CA THR A 160 -11.70 -1.34 5.04
C THR A 160 -13.00 -2.13 4.95
N ALA A 161 -13.41 -2.72 6.07
CA ALA A 161 -14.69 -3.42 6.15
C ALA A 161 -15.85 -2.44 5.86
N PRO A 162 -16.97 -2.90 5.24
CA PRO A 162 -18.08 -2.03 4.88
C PRO A 162 -18.67 -1.23 6.05
N GLU A 163 -18.58 -1.77 7.25
CA GLU A 163 -19.08 -1.14 8.47
C GLU A 163 -18.27 0.12 8.86
N GLU A 164 -16.96 0.08 8.67
CA GLU A 164 -16.09 1.23 8.95
C GLU A 164 -16.25 2.36 7.93
N LYS A 165 -16.65 2.05 6.70
CA LYS A 165 -16.91 3.06 5.67
C LYS A 165 -18.10 3.96 5.95
N SER A 166 -19.08 3.50 6.74
CA SER A 166 -20.25 4.30 7.09
C SER A 166 -19.94 5.39 8.13
N GLU A 167 -19.08 5.10 9.08
CA GLU A 167 -18.69 6.05 10.13
C GLU A 167 -17.85 7.21 9.59
N PHE A 168 -16.95 6.93 8.65
CA PHE A 168 -16.11 7.97 8.01
C PHE A 168 -16.89 8.92 7.11
N LYS A 169 -18.01 8.51 6.54
CA LYS A 169 -18.84 9.40 5.70
C LYS A 169 -19.64 10.39 6.52
N ASP A 170 -20.05 10.00 7.72
CA ASP A 170 -20.84 10.87 8.59
C ASP A 170 -19.99 11.95 9.27
N GLU A 171 -18.71 11.69 9.54
CA GLU A 171 -17.78 12.70 10.08
C GLU A 171 -17.39 13.80 9.06
N LYS A 172 -17.41 13.48 7.76
CA LYS A 172 -17.10 14.48 6.71
C LYS A 172 -18.31 15.26 6.21
N ALA A 173 -19.52 14.87 6.63
CA ALA A 173 -20.76 15.55 6.24
C ALA A 173 -21.23 16.60 7.25
N ASN A 174 -20.56 16.75 8.40
CA ASN A 174 -20.76 17.77 9.41
C ASN A 174 -19.59 18.75 9.39
#